data_fec05a0ef6af774c50ab1cc624cb6a8f
#
_entry.id   fec05a0ef6af774c50ab1cc624cb6a8f
#
_cell.length_a   1.000
_cell.length_b   1.000
_cell.length_c   1.000
_cell.angle_alpha   90.00
_cell.angle_beta   90.00
_cell.angle_gamma   90.00
#
_symmetry.space_group_name_H-M   'P 1'
#
loop_
_entity.id
_entity.type
_entity.pdbx_description
1 polymer ?
#
loop_
_entity_poly.entity_id
_entity_poly.type
_entity_poly.pdbx_seq_one_letter_code
_entity_poly.pdbx_strand_id
1 'polypeptide(L)'
;VEMTEDQQECYADIRQSAETELSKLADSGASEGAMRMKTLTQLLRLRQTCCDPRLVDPDFPADQSAKLNAFRELLYTCLEGGHRLLVFSQFVKVLQLLKAELEAAGLTFCYLDGSSKDRMAQVDRFQEDDTVPVFLISLKAGGTGLNLTAADVVVHFDPWWNPAAEAQASDRAHRIGQDKQVTVYKLITSGTVEENVLQLQ
;
A
#
# COMPACT_ATOMS: atom_id res chain seq x y z
N VAL A 1 4.43 6.91 -10.27
CA VAL A 1 5.73 6.99 -9.59
C VAL A 1 6.78 6.28 -10.41
N GLU A 2 7.89 6.93 -10.65
CA GLU A 2 9.03 6.33 -11.34
C GLU A 2 10.03 5.76 -10.34
N MET A 3 10.51 4.54 -10.62
CA MET A 3 11.51 3.89 -9.77
C MET A 3 12.85 4.61 -9.87
N THR A 4 13.59 4.66 -8.75
CA THR A 4 15.02 5.00 -8.74
C THR A 4 15.82 3.96 -9.53
N GLU A 5 17.03 4.30 -9.94
CA GLU A 5 17.90 3.35 -10.66
C GLU A 5 18.14 2.07 -9.85
N ASP A 6 18.43 2.20 -8.56
CA ASP A 6 18.65 1.05 -7.66
C ASP A 6 17.41 0.17 -7.56
N GLN A 7 16.22 0.77 -7.50
CA GLN A 7 14.96 0.03 -7.46
C GLN A 7 14.67 -0.66 -8.81
N GLN A 8 14.96 0.00 -9.92
CA GLN A 8 14.84 -0.60 -11.26
C GLN A 8 15.71 -1.84 -11.40
N GLU A 9 16.94 -1.78 -10.93
CA GLU A 9 17.87 -2.91 -10.95
C GLU A 9 17.35 -4.06 -10.07
N CYS A 10 16.92 -3.76 -8.85
CA CYS A 10 16.33 -4.75 -7.96
C CYS A 10 15.09 -5.41 -8.58
N TYR A 11 14.20 -4.62 -9.16
CA TYR A 11 13.00 -5.13 -9.83
C TYR A 11 13.34 -6.03 -11.03
N ALA A 12 14.30 -5.60 -11.86
CA ALA A 12 14.76 -6.37 -13.02
C ALA A 12 15.37 -7.71 -12.61
N ASP A 13 16.18 -7.74 -11.56
CA ASP A 13 16.80 -8.96 -11.04
C ASP A 13 15.76 -9.96 -10.54
N ILE A 14 14.76 -9.48 -9.81
CA ILE A 14 13.66 -10.32 -9.32
C ILE A 14 12.84 -10.86 -10.48
N ARG A 15 12.52 -10.03 -11.49
CA ARG A 15 11.80 -10.47 -12.66
C ARG A 15 12.56 -11.52 -13.45
N GLN A 16 13.85 -11.33 -13.65
CA GLN A 16 14.70 -12.29 -14.35
C GLN A 16 14.81 -13.62 -13.60
N SER A 17 14.99 -13.58 -12.29
CA SER A 17 14.99 -14.78 -11.45
C SER A 17 13.66 -15.52 -11.52
N ALA A 18 12.55 -14.80 -11.52
CA ALA A 18 11.21 -15.37 -11.65
C ALA A 18 11.02 -16.10 -12.99
N GLU A 19 11.42 -15.48 -14.09
CA GLU A 19 11.36 -16.07 -15.43
C GLU A 19 12.22 -17.33 -15.52
N THR A 20 13.42 -17.31 -14.96
CA THR A 20 14.33 -18.46 -14.91
C THR A 20 13.74 -19.62 -14.10
N GLU A 21 13.20 -19.34 -12.92
CA GLU A 21 12.60 -20.36 -12.05
C GLU A 21 11.35 -20.98 -12.70
N LEU A 22 10.50 -20.18 -13.34
CA LEU A 22 9.31 -20.65 -14.05
C LEU A 22 9.70 -21.54 -15.25
N SER A 23 10.72 -21.15 -16.00
CA SER A 23 11.23 -21.94 -17.13
C SER A 23 11.77 -23.30 -16.67
N LYS A 24 12.55 -23.33 -15.59
CA LYS A 24 13.06 -24.58 -15.01
C LYS A 24 11.92 -25.47 -14.51
N LEU A 25 10.93 -24.90 -13.89
CA LEU A 25 9.76 -25.64 -13.39
C LEU A 25 8.96 -26.24 -14.56
N ALA A 26 8.76 -25.50 -15.64
CA ALA A 26 8.12 -25.99 -16.84
C ALA A 26 8.89 -27.15 -17.47
N ASP A 27 10.21 -27.03 -17.59
CA ASP A 27 11.10 -28.07 -18.13
C ASP A 27 11.12 -29.35 -17.28
N SER A 28 10.87 -29.23 -15.99
CA SER A 28 10.77 -30.39 -15.09
C SER A 28 9.48 -31.19 -15.21
N GLY A 29 8.55 -30.75 -16.06
CA GLY A 29 7.24 -31.39 -16.23
C GLY A 29 6.28 -31.14 -15.09
N ALA A 30 6.41 -30.03 -14.37
CA ALA A 30 5.53 -29.68 -13.27
C ALA A 30 4.06 -29.56 -13.71
N SER A 31 3.15 -29.85 -12.79
CA SER A 31 1.71 -29.71 -13.02
C SER A 31 1.28 -28.27 -13.27
N GLU A 32 0.14 -28.10 -13.93
CA GLU A 32 -0.46 -26.78 -14.14
C GLU A 32 -0.70 -26.04 -12.81
N GLY A 33 -1.13 -26.77 -11.78
CA GLY A 33 -1.32 -26.22 -10.44
C GLY A 33 -0.03 -25.70 -9.81
N ALA A 34 1.08 -26.47 -9.95
CA ALA A 34 2.39 -26.04 -9.46
C ALA A 34 2.90 -24.79 -10.21
N MET A 35 2.70 -24.74 -11.52
CA MET A 35 3.05 -23.57 -12.34
C MET A 35 2.27 -22.34 -11.90
N ARG A 36 0.98 -22.48 -11.68
CA ARG A 36 0.11 -21.38 -11.22
C ARG A 36 0.55 -20.85 -9.86
N MET A 37 0.81 -21.72 -8.91
CA MET A 37 1.29 -21.33 -7.57
C MET A 37 2.61 -20.58 -7.65
N LYS A 38 3.54 -21.07 -8.45
CA LYS A 38 4.85 -20.39 -8.63
C LYS A 38 4.68 -19.02 -9.26
N THR A 39 3.86 -18.90 -10.29
CA THR A 39 3.56 -17.61 -10.96
C THR A 39 2.99 -16.60 -9.97
N LEU A 40 2.00 -17.01 -9.15
CA LEU A 40 1.41 -16.14 -8.14
C LEU A 40 2.43 -15.69 -7.10
N THR A 41 3.32 -16.58 -6.66
CA THR A 41 4.39 -16.25 -5.72
C THR A 41 5.34 -15.21 -6.31
N GLN A 42 5.72 -15.36 -7.57
CA GLN A 42 6.61 -14.43 -8.24
C GLN A 42 5.95 -13.06 -8.47
N LEU A 43 4.68 -13.04 -8.86
CA LEU A 43 3.91 -11.80 -8.97
C LEU A 43 3.83 -11.07 -7.63
N LEU A 44 3.63 -11.80 -6.54
CA LEU A 44 3.62 -11.21 -5.20
C LEU A 44 4.95 -10.52 -4.87
N ARG A 45 6.07 -11.18 -5.16
CA ARG A 45 7.40 -10.59 -4.93
C ARG A 45 7.63 -9.32 -5.76
N LEU A 46 7.21 -9.32 -7.03
CA LEU A 46 7.28 -8.12 -7.88
C LEU A 46 6.43 -6.99 -7.34
N ARG A 47 5.22 -7.26 -6.89
CA ARG A 47 4.35 -6.26 -6.29
C ARG A 47 4.93 -5.70 -4.99
N GLN A 48 5.52 -6.54 -4.16
CA GLN A 48 6.22 -6.10 -2.95
C GLN A 48 7.41 -5.19 -3.28
N THR A 49 8.17 -5.52 -4.32
CA THR A 49 9.29 -4.70 -4.80
C THR A 49 8.83 -3.32 -5.29
N CYS A 50 7.66 -3.25 -5.92
CA CYS A 50 7.04 -1.98 -6.31
C CYS A 50 6.68 -1.10 -5.12
N CYS A 51 6.21 -1.71 -4.03
CA CYS A 51 5.85 -0.98 -2.82
C CYS A 51 7.08 -0.47 -2.08
N ASP A 52 7.99 -1.38 -1.78
CA ASP A 52 9.28 -1.06 -1.16
C ASP A 52 10.21 -2.27 -1.32
N PRO A 53 11.38 -2.11 -1.96
CA PRO A 53 12.31 -3.23 -2.16
C PRO A 53 12.78 -3.90 -0.87
N ARG A 54 12.70 -3.22 0.28
CA ARG A 54 13.05 -3.82 1.59
C ARG A 54 12.16 -4.99 1.98
N LEU A 55 10.99 -5.14 1.35
CA LEU A 55 10.12 -6.30 1.58
C LEU A 55 10.73 -7.60 1.02
N VAL A 56 11.61 -7.50 0.04
CA VAL A 56 12.29 -8.64 -0.60
C VAL A 56 13.79 -8.66 -0.32
N ASP A 57 14.39 -7.51 -0.08
CA ASP A 57 15.81 -7.33 0.29
C ASP A 57 15.90 -6.34 1.45
N PRO A 58 15.98 -6.83 2.71
CA PRO A 58 15.99 -5.97 3.89
C PRO A 58 17.14 -4.97 3.95
N ASP A 59 18.23 -5.23 3.23
CA ASP A 59 19.42 -4.36 3.18
C ASP A 59 19.32 -3.27 2.12
N PHE A 60 18.22 -3.24 1.35
CA PHE A 60 18.02 -2.21 0.32
C PHE A 60 17.95 -0.81 0.97
N PRO A 61 18.62 0.21 0.37
CA PRO A 61 18.63 1.56 0.92
C PRO A 61 17.23 2.18 0.99
N ALA A 62 16.82 2.62 2.18
CA ALA A 62 15.49 3.17 2.41
C ALA A 62 15.19 4.43 1.59
N ASP A 63 16.21 5.24 1.33
CA ASP A 63 16.10 6.49 0.55
C ASP A 63 15.94 6.24 -0.96
N GLN A 64 16.14 5.01 -1.42
CA GLN A 64 15.98 4.61 -2.81
C GLN A 64 14.60 3.98 -3.11
N SER A 65 13.72 3.95 -2.15
CA SER A 65 12.32 3.50 -2.35
C SER A 65 11.47 4.62 -2.94
N ALA A 66 11.15 4.52 -4.22
CA ALA A 66 10.47 5.58 -4.98
C ALA A 66 9.07 5.90 -4.43
N LYS A 67 8.29 4.86 -4.11
CA LYS A 67 6.94 5.06 -3.56
C LYS A 67 6.95 5.71 -2.19
N LEU A 68 7.90 5.31 -1.33
CA LEU A 68 8.04 5.92 -0.02
C LEU A 68 8.41 7.40 -0.13
N ASN A 69 9.31 7.73 -1.05
CA ASN A 69 9.68 9.12 -1.33
C ASN A 69 8.49 9.94 -1.83
N ALA A 70 7.72 9.39 -2.77
CA ALA A 70 6.50 10.02 -3.27
C ALA A 70 5.44 10.19 -2.18
N PHE A 71 5.28 9.19 -1.32
CA PHE A 71 4.36 9.24 -0.19
C PHE A 71 4.76 10.35 0.81
N ARG A 72 6.04 10.50 1.11
CA ARG A 72 6.51 11.59 1.98
C ARG A 72 6.13 12.96 1.42
N GLU A 73 6.35 13.20 0.15
CA GLU A 73 6.01 14.47 -0.50
C GLU A 73 4.49 14.73 -0.41
N LEU A 74 3.69 13.73 -0.75
CA LEU A 74 2.24 13.80 -0.66
C LEU A 74 1.76 14.06 0.77
N LEU A 75 2.33 13.34 1.73
CA LEU A 75 2.01 13.48 3.16
C LEU A 75 2.22 14.91 3.64
N TYR A 76 3.41 15.47 3.43
CA TYR A 76 3.72 16.81 3.90
C TYR A 76 2.89 17.88 3.19
N THR A 77 2.63 17.73 1.89
CA THR A 77 1.74 18.63 1.17
C THR A 77 0.33 18.63 1.77
N CYS A 78 -0.21 17.44 2.07
CA CYS A 78 -1.53 17.31 2.70
C CYS A 78 -1.55 17.90 4.11
N LEU A 79 -0.52 17.66 4.92
CA LEU A 79 -0.44 18.18 6.28
C LEU A 79 -0.35 19.71 6.31
N GLU A 80 0.41 20.31 5.41
CA GLU A 80 0.48 21.77 5.25
C GLU A 80 -0.86 22.37 4.89
N GLY A 81 -1.67 21.66 4.12
CA GLY A 81 -3.04 22.06 3.75
C GLY A 81 -4.08 21.78 4.82
N GLY A 82 -3.71 21.21 5.96
CA GLY A 82 -4.64 20.87 7.04
C GLY A 82 -5.50 19.64 6.75
N HIS A 83 -5.09 18.80 5.79
CA HIS A 83 -5.81 17.57 5.42
C HIS A 83 -5.48 16.42 6.36
N ARG A 84 -6.42 15.48 6.47
CA ARG A 84 -6.27 14.27 7.24
C ARG A 84 -6.42 13.05 6.33
N LEU A 85 -5.52 12.07 6.49
CA LEU A 85 -5.34 10.99 5.54
C LEU A 85 -5.74 9.63 6.09
N LEU A 86 -6.41 8.84 5.24
CA LEU A 86 -6.45 7.39 5.36
C LEU A 86 -5.42 6.82 4.38
N VAL A 87 -4.59 5.89 4.86
CA VAL A 87 -3.59 5.23 4.03
C VAL A 87 -3.83 3.72 4.06
N PHE A 88 -4.14 3.15 2.91
CA PHE A 88 -4.41 1.73 2.76
C PHE A 88 -3.29 1.02 2.04
N SER A 89 -2.96 -0.17 2.51
CA SER A 89 -2.13 -1.14 1.79
C SER A 89 -2.66 -2.55 2.02
N GLN A 90 -2.50 -3.41 1.02
CA GLN A 90 -2.75 -4.83 1.19
C GLN A 90 -1.61 -5.54 1.94
N PHE A 91 -0.43 -4.92 2.03
CA PHE A 91 0.74 -5.48 2.69
C PHE A 91 0.94 -4.89 4.08
N VAL A 92 0.79 -5.72 5.10
CA VAL A 92 1.03 -5.30 6.50
C VAL A 92 2.47 -4.83 6.68
N LYS A 93 3.43 -5.45 6.02
CA LYS A 93 4.84 -5.03 6.07
C LYS A 93 5.05 -3.61 5.55
N VAL A 94 4.31 -3.20 4.51
CA VAL A 94 4.31 -1.81 4.04
C VAL A 94 3.82 -0.87 5.13
N LEU A 95 2.70 -1.21 5.77
CA LEU A 95 2.16 -0.41 6.88
C LEU A 95 3.15 -0.28 8.04
N GLN A 96 3.92 -1.34 8.33
CA GLN A 96 4.97 -1.29 9.35
C GLN A 96 6.11 -0.33 8.96
N LEU A 97 6.50 -0.29 7.70
CA LEU A 97 7.49 0.67 7.20
C LEU A 97 6.96 2.10 7.29
N LEU A 98 5.70 2.33 6.91
CA LEU A 98 5.06 3.65 7.02
C LEU A 98 4.91 4.07 8.48
N LYS A 99 4.57 3.14 9.37
CA LYS A 99 4.53 3.38 10.81
C LYS A 99 5.87 3.90 11.33
N ALA A 100 6.96 3.24 10.97
CA ALA A 100 8.31 3.66 11.36
C ALA A 100 8.65 5.06 10.82
N GLU A 101 8.24 5.38 9.59
CA GLU A 101 8.40 6.72 9.01
C GLU A 101 7.67 7.79 9.81
N LEU A 102 6.42 7.54 10.17
CA LEU A 102 5.61 8.50 10.94
C LEU A 102 6.17 8.68 12.35
N GLU A 103 6.60 7.62 13.01
CA GLU A 103 7.25 7.67 14.32
C GLU A 103 8.54 8.49 14.28
N ALA A 104 9.39 8.25 13.26
CA ALA A 104 10.63 9.00 13.08
C ALA A 104 10.39 10.50 12.81
N ALA A 105 9.28 10.84 12.14
CA ALA A 105 8.87 12.22 11.89
C ALA A 105 8.17 12.90 13.08
N GLY A 106 7.92 12.17 14.17
CA GLY A 106 7.20 12.67 15.34
C GLY A 106 5.71 12.92 15.11
N LEU A 107 5.13 12.28 14.08
CA LEU A 107 3.71 12.43 13.75
C LEU A 107 2.87 11.43 14.52
N THR A 108 1.73 11.88 15.05
CA THR A 108 0.72 11.02 15.64
C THR A 108 -0.08 10.32 14.54
N PHE A 109 -0.46 9.09 14.78
CA PHE A 109 -1.26 8.32 13.83
C PHE A 109 -2.07 7.26 14.55
N CYS A 110 -3.14 6.78 13.88
CA CYS A 110 -3.85 5.56 14.24
C CYS A 110 -3.42 4.42 13.31
N TYR A 111 -3.57 3.19 13.77
CA TYR A 111 -3.15 2.00 13.05
C TYR A 111 -4.16 0.88 13.21
N LEU A 112 -4.48 0.19 12.11
CA LEU A 112 -5.40 -0.94 12.11
C LEU A 112 -4.98 -2.00 11.11
N ASP A 113 -4.70 -3.22 11.59
CA ASP A 113 -4.51 -4.40 10.75
C ASP A 113 -5.31 -5.59 11.29
N GLY A 114 -5.15 -6.77 10.67
CA GLY A 114 -5.88 -7.97 11.07
C GLY A 114 -5.58 -8.46 12.48
N SER A 115 -4.46 -8.05 13.09
CA SER A 115 -4.07 -8.40 14.45
C SER A 115 -4.52 -7.39 15.50
N SER A 116 -5.10 -6.26 15.09
CA SER A 116 -5.53 -5.20 16.01
C SER A 116 -6.68 -5.67 16.88
N LYS A 117 -6.50 -5.55 18.18
CA LYS A 117 -7.48 -6.03 19.19
C LYS A 117 -8.58 -5.01 19.46
N ASP A 118 -8.25 -3.73 19.40
CA ASP A 118 -9.17 -2.65 19.76
C ASP A 118 -9.43 -1.75 18.54
N ARG A 119 -10.20 -2.29 17.61
CA ARG A 119 -10.49 -1.65 16.32
C ARG A 119 -11.28 -0.37 16.49
N MET A 120 -12.33 -0.40 17.31
CA MET A 120 -13.21 0.74 17.49
C MET A 120 -12.52 1.88 18.25
N ALA A 121 -11.64 1.59 19.20
CA ALA A 121 -10.88 2.62 19.88
C ALA A 121 -9.99 3.41 18.92
N GLN A 122 -9.36 2.76 17.94
CA GLN A 122 -8.57 3.45 16.93
C GLN A 122 -9.45 4.33 16.03
N VAL A 123 -10.61 3.82 15.61
CA VAL A 123 -11.57 4.58 14.81
C VAL A 123 -12.08 5.79 15.57
N ASP A 124 -12.52 5.60 16.80
CA ASP A 124 -13.04 6.68 17.65
C ASP A 124 -11.98 7.74 17.92
N ARG A 125 -10.75 7.31 18.23
CA ARG A 125 -9.63 8.25 18.41
C ARG A 125 -9.40 9.10 17.17
N PHE A 126 -9.39 8.50 15.99
CA PHE A 126 -9.20 9.26 14.74
C PHE A 126 -10.35 10.22 14.48
N GLN A 127 -11.60 9.79 14.71
CA GLN A 127 -12.78 10.63 14.48
C GLN A 127 -12.89 11.79 15.49
N GLU A 128 -12.52 11.57 16.74
CA GLU A 128 -12.70 12.55 17.83
C GLU A 128 -11.50 13.46 18.05
N ASP A 129 -10.29 13.00 17.73
CA ASP A 129 -9.04 13.76 17.94
C ASP A 129 -8.50 14.30 16.62
N ASP A 130 -8.79 15.58 16.37
CA ASP A 130 -8.37 16.27 15.13
C ASP A 130 -6.86 16.52 15.05
N THR A 131 -6.11 16.27 16.11
CA THR A 131 -4.65 16.35 16.11
C THR A 131 -3.96 15.12 15.54
N VAL A 132 -4.70 14.04 15.26
CA VAL A 132 -4.19 12.83 14.63
C VAL A 132 -4.37 12.94 13.10
N PRO A 133 -3.30 13.19 12.33
CA PRO A 133 -3.45 13.51 10.92
C PRO A 133 -3.55 12.29 10.00
N VAL A 134 -3.13 11.11 10.45
CA VAL A 134 -2.99 9.91 9.59
C VAL A 134 -3.58 8.69 10.26
N PHE A 135 -4.26 7.86 9.47
CA PHE A 135 -4.71 6.53 9.86
C PHE A 135 -4.17 5.51 8.86
N LEU A 136 -3.31 4.61 9.32
CA LEU A 136 -2.77 3.50 8.53
C LEU A 136 -3.69 2.29 8.69
N ILE A 137 -4.21 1.77 7.58
CA ILE A 137 -5.21 0.70 7.62
C ILE A 137 -4.85 -0.39 6.60
N SER A 138 -4.81 -1.63 7.06
CA SER A 138 -4.75 -2.80 6.17
C SER A 138 -6.05 -2.91 5.38
N LEU A 139 -5.94 -3.14 4.08
CA LEU A 139 -7.12 -3.25 3.20
C LEU A 139 -8.07 -4.36 3.67
N LYS A 140 -7.53 -5.47 4.17
CA LYS A 140 -8.30 -6.61 4.69
C LYS A 140 -8.95 -6.34 6.06
N ALA A 141 -8.27 -5.57 6.91
CA ALA A 141 -8.75 -5.27 8.26
C ALA A 141 -9.84 -4.21 8.28
N GLY A 142 -9.91 -3.41 7.23
CA GLY A 142 -10.86 -2.33 7.14
C GLY A 142 -12.32 -2.75 7.27
N GLY A 143 -12.69 -4.03 7.10
CA GLY A 143 -14.05 -4.54 7.27
C GLY A 143 -15.15 -3.64 6.68
N THR A 144 -16.35 -4.08 6.62
CA THR A 144 -17.47 -3.23 6.24
C THR A 144 -17.90 -2.33 7.40
N GLY A 145 -18.26 -1.08 7.13
CA GLY A 145 -18.98 -0.24 8.08
C GLY A 145 -18.17 0.70 8.96
N LEU A 146 -16.83 0.77 8.83
CA LEU A 146 -16.06 1.77 9.55
C LEU A 146 -16.38 3.18 9.03
N ASN A 147 -16.73 4.08 9.95
CA ASN A 147 -16.96 5.48 9.63
C ASN A 147 -15.68 6.29 9.89
N LEU A 148 -15.07 6.83 8.84
CA LEU A 148 -13.82 7.59 8.88
C LEU A 148 -13.96 8.94 8.16
N THR A 149 -15.11 9.57 8.32
CA THR A 149 -15.44 10.86 7.69
C THR A 149 -14.61 12.04 8.18
N ALA A 150 -13.81 11.86 9.24
CA ALA A 150 -12.83 12.87 9.66
C ALA A 150 -11.68 13.05 8.67
N ALA A 151 -11.43 12.06 7.79
CA ALA A 151 -10.46 12.16 6.72
C ALA A 151 -11.08 12.78 5.46
N ASP A 152 -10.28 13.53 4.72
CA ASP A 152 -10.64 14.10 3.42
C ASP A 152 -9.67 13.69 2.30
N VAL A 153 -8.64 12.93 2.63
CA VAL A 153 -7.69 12.35 1.68
C VAL A 153 -7.60 10.84 1.91
N VAL A 154 -7.67 10.07 0.84
CA VAL A 154 -7.46 8.62 0.86
C VAL A 154 -6.28 8.30 -0.05
N VAL A 155 -5.33 7.54 0.47
CA VAL A 155 -4.16 7.08 -0.27
C VAL A 155 -4.16 5.56 -0.34
N HIS A 156 -4.22 5.02 -1.55
CA HIS A 156 -3.93 3.61 -1.80
C HIS A 156 -2.45 3.50 -2.16
N PHE A 157 -1.67 2.96 -1.23
CA PHE A 157 -0.22 2.83 -1.41
C PHE A 157 0.14 1.83 -2.51
N ASP A 158 -0.71 0.84 -2.73
CA ASP A 158 -0.59 -0.16 -3.78
C ASP A 158 -1.95 -0.45 -4.42
N PRO A 159 -1.99 -0.78 -5.73
CA PRO A 159 -3.24 -1.10 -6.40
C PRO A 159 -3.75 -2.48 -5.99
N TRP A 160 -5.06 -2.64 -5.93
CA TRP A 160 -5.72 -3.90 -5.63
C TRP A 160 -6.34 -4.51 -6.89
N TRP A 161 -6.33 -5.84 -7.00
CA TRP A 161 -6.92 -6.54 -8.14
C TRP A 161 -8.42 -6.28 -8.28
N ASN A 162 -9.11 -6.12 -7.16
CA ASN A 162 -10.54 -5.90 -7.11
C ASN A 162 -10.83 -4.41 -6.90
N PRO A 163 -11.31 -3.69 -7.93
CA PRO A 163 -11.62 -2.27 -7.79
C PRO A 163 -12.74 -2.00 -6.79
N ALA A 164 -13.66 -2.97 -6.56
CA ALA A 164 -14.71 -2.83 -5.56
C ALA A 164 -14.14 -2.73 -4.14
N ALA A 165 -13.06 -3.47 -3.84
CA ALA A 165 -12.40 -3.38 -2.53
C ALA A 165 -11.75 -2.02 -2.30
N GLU A 166 -11.14 -1.43 -3.35
CA GLU A 166 -10.60 -0.07 -3.27
C GLU A 166 -11.71 0.96 -3.07
N ALA A 167 -12.81 0.84 -3.82
CA ALA A 167 -13.96 1.73 -3.70
C ALA A 167 -14.58 1.65 -2.31
N GLN A 168 -14.75 0.46 -1.75
CA GLN A 168 -15.23 0.27 -0.38
C GLN A 168 -14.32 0.93 0.64
N ALA A 169 -13.01 0.82 0.46
CA ALA A 169 -12.04 1.47 1.34
C ALA A 169 -12.18 3.00 1.28
N SER A 170 -12.28 3.57 0.09
CA SER A 170 -12.47 5.01 -0.11
C SER A 170 -13.81 5.51 0.45
N ASP A 171 -14.85 4.70 0.39
CA ASP A 171 -16.20 5.04 0.89
C ASP A 171 -16.26 5.19 2.41
N ARG A 172 -15.20 4.80 3.14
CA ARG A 172 -15.12 5.04 4.59
C ARG A 172 -14.98 6.52 4.92
N ALA A 173 -14.32 7.28 4.06
CA ALA A 173 -14.24 8.74 4.15
C ALA A 173 -15.36 9.40 3.39
N HIS A 174 -15.75 8.89 2.22
CA HIS A 174 -16.78 9.43 1.35
C HIS A 174 -18.14 8.82 1.66
N ARG A 175 -18.76 9.26 2.75
CA ARG A 175 -20.04 8.75 3.27
C ARG A 175 -20.98 9.89 3.63
N ILE A 176 -22.25 9.55 3.94
CA ILE A 176 -23.22 10.47 4.53
C ILE A 176 -22.63 11.08 5.81
N GLY A 177 -22.65 12.40 5.92
CA GLY A 177 -22.02 13.15 7.01
C GLY A 177 -20.65 13.71 6.68
N GLN A 178 -20.08 13.38 5.50
CA GLN A 178 -18.89 14.03 4.98
C GLN A 178 -19.24 15.36 4.35
N ASP A 179 -18.73 16.46 4.92
CA ASP A 179 -18.94 17.83 4.44
C ASP A 179 -17.76 18.37 3.62
N LYS A 180 -16.68 17.59 3.50
CA LYS A 180 -15.50 17.94 2.73
C LYS A 180 -15.42 17.16 1.42
N GLN A 181 -14.74 17.75 0.43
CA GLN A 181 -14.39 17.03 -0.78
C GLN A 181 -13.30 15.98 -0.45
N VAL A 182 -13.56 14.71 -0.78
CA VAL A 182 -12.59 13.62 -0.60
C VAL A 182 -11.78 13.45 -1.85
N THR A 183 -10.45 13.51 -1.70
CA THR A 183 -9.49 13.25 -2.77
C THR A 183 -8.87 11.87 -2.59
N VAL A 184 -8.87 11.05 -3.64
CA VAL A 184 -8.31 9.70 -3.62
C VAL A 184 -7.05 9.66 -4.49
N TYR A 185 -5.93 9.25 -3.91
CA TYR A 185 -4.68 9.02 -4.60
C TYR A 185 -4.39 7.52 -4.67
N LYS A 186 -3.95 7.06 -5.84
CA LYS A 186 -3.43 5.71 -6.03
C LYS A 186 -1.97 5.82 -6.46
N LEU A 187 -1.06 5.25 -5.67
CA LEU A 187 0.36 5.25 -5.99
C LEU A 187 0.68 4.03 -6.87
N ILE A 188 1.05 4.29 -8.09
CA ILE A 188 1.34 3.25 -9.10
C ILE A 188 2.78 3.43 -9.57
N THR A 189 3.58 2.36 -9.48
CA THR A 189 4.95 2.38 -9.97
C THR A 189 4.95 2.14 -11.47
N SER A 190 5.49 3.10 -12.22
CA SER A 190 5.54 3.07 -13.69
C SER A 190 6.45 1.96 -14.21
N GLY A 191 6.08 1.35 -15.34
CA GLY A 191 6.87 0.32 -15.99
C GLY A 191 6.89 -1.02 -15.24
N THR A 192 5.91 -1.30 -14.40
CA THR A 192 5.89 -2.48 -13.54
C THR A 192 4.56 -3.23 -13.63
N VAL A 193 4.51 -4.38 -12.95
CA VAL A 193 3.30 -5.19 -12.79
C VAL A 193 2.13 -4.41 -12.18
N GLU A 194 2.37 -3.33 -11.46
CA GLU A 194 1.30 -2.49 -10.90
C GLU A 194 0.47 -1.80 -11.97
N GLU A 195 1.07 -1.38 -13.07
CA GLU A 195 0.31 -0.85 -14.20
C GLU A 195 -0.61 -1.91 -14.82
N ASN A 196 -0.15 -3.16 -14.87
CA ASN A 196 -0.99 -4.26 -15.34
C ASN A 196 -2.18 -4.52 -14.41
N VAL A 197 -1.98 -4.43 -13.10
CA VAL A 197 -3.07 -4.52 -12.11
C VAL A 197 -4.09 -3.41 -12.34
N LEU A 198 -3.63 -2.19 -12.57
CA LEU A 198 -4.50 -1.04 -12.83
C LEU A 198 -5.33 -1.23 -14.10
N GLN A 199 -4.75 -1.78 -15.16
CA GLN A 199 -5.45 -2.06 -16.42
C GLN A 199 -6.54 -3.14 -16.28
N LEU A 200 -6.39 -4.05 -15.32
CA LEU A 200 -7.37 -5.12 -15.04
C LEU A 200 -8.55 -4.65 -14.19
N GLN A 201 -8.47 -3.48 -13.60
CA GLN A 201 -9.57 -2.86 -12.88
C GLN A 201 -10.62 -2.30 -13.84
#